data_3a2460b427d557241c0605bc246845bf
#
_entry.id   3a2460b427d557241c0605bc246845bf
#
_cell.length_a   1.000
_cell.length_b   1.000
_cell.length_c   1.000
_cell.angle_alpha   90.00
_cell.angle_beta   90.00
_cell.angle_gamma   90.00
#
_symmetry.space_group_name_H-M   'P 1'
#
loop_
_entity.id
_entity.type
_entity.pdbx_description
1 polymer ?
#
loop_
_entity_poly.entity_id
_entity_poly.type
_entity_poly.pdbx_seq_one_letter_code
_entity_poly.pdbx_strand_id
1 'polypeptide(L)'
;MTLAVGIDVGGTKIAAGLVDVVTGRLLERVQVPTIPSRGGRAVLADCADLAARLGAGELPVGLGICELVGLDGRPASADTIEWRDLDLASAIEAPRVVLESDVRAAALAESAFGAGAGRSPFLFVIVGTGASACLVVDGRPYPGARGQAITLGAPPVERIASGRALAQAAGLERAEDVLADPAHDGLVRAAAWELAQVLGVLANALDPAVIVLGGGLGAAPGFRQHVVDGFLPLLAYPAEPPLDLLGSALGADGGIVGAAMRAVTDG
;
A
#
# COMPACT_ATOMS: atom_id res chain seq x y z
N MET A 1 -22.32 7.72 11.91
CA MET A 1 -21.08 7.00 12.19
C MET A 1 -21.25 5.58 11.68
N THR A 2 -20.45 5.16 10.75
CA THR A 2 -20.45 3.78 10.23
C THR A 2 -19.11 3.17 10.58
N LEU A 3 -19.12 2.16 11.44
CA LEU A 3 -17.91 1.54 11.96
C LEU A 3 -17.56 0.27 11.19
N ALA A 4 -16.27 0.05 10.97
CA ALA A 4 -15.72 -1.18 10.45
C ALA A 4 -14.32 -1.41 11.03
N VAL A 5 -13.90 -2.67 11.07
CA VAL A 5 -12.53 -3.03 11.40
C VAL A 5 -11.71 -3.13 10.11
N GLY A 6 -10.59 -2.45 10.06
CA GLY A 6 -9.60 -2.60 9.00
C GLY A 6 -8.36 -3.30 9.51
N ILE A 7 -7.84 -4.24 8.74
CA ILE A 7 -6.59 -4.96 9.02
C ILE A 7 -5.68 -4.82 7.81
N ASP A 8 -4.46 -4.37 8.04
CA ASP A 8 -3.40 -4.23 7.03
C ASP A 8 -2.27 -5.23 7.36
N VAL A 9 -2.13 -6.25 6.54
CA VAL A 9 -1.16 -7.33 6.72
C VAL A 9 0.02 -7.12 5.78
N GLY A 10 1.06 -6.49 6.30
CA GLY A 10 2.33 -6.37 5.60
C GLY A 10 3.30 -7.51 5.92
N GLY A 11 4.41 -7.58 5.20
CA GLY A 11 5.45 -8.60 5.42
C GLY A 11 6.20 -8.48 6.75
N THR A 12 6.09 -7.34 7.45
CA THR A 12 6.84 -7.06 8.68
C THR A 12 5.92 -6.86 9.89
N LYS A 13 4.75 -6.30 9.68
CA LYS A 13 3.76 -5.96 10.72
C LYS A 13 2.35 -6.23 10.23
N ILE A 14 1.47 -6.61 11.15
CA ILE A 14 0.02 -6.57 11.00
C ILE A 14 -0.47 -5.37 11.80
N ALA A 15 -1.14 -4.43 11.17
CA ALA A 15 -1.76 -3.30 11.83
C ALA A 15 -3.28 -3.37 11.64
N ALA A 16 -4.04 -3.14 12.71
CA ALA A 16 -5.49 -3.17 12.66
C ALA A 16 -6.08 -1.98 13.41
N GLY A 17 -7.30 -1.60 13.05
CA GLY A 17 -7.97 -0.52 13.73
C GLY A 17 -9.47 -0.48 13.53
N LEU A 18 -10.14 0.17 14.48
CA LEU A 18 -11.53 0.54 14.41
C LEU A 18 -11.65 1.88 13.67
N VAL A 19 -12.39 1.92 12.58
CA VAL A 19 -12.50 3.07 11.69
C VAL A 19 -13.94 3.55 11.58
N ASP A 20 -14.16 4.86 11.70
CA ASP A 20 -15.36 5.49 11.17
C ASP A 20 -15.16 5.74 9.67
N VAL A 21 -15.76 4.90 8.86
CA VAL A 21 -15.54 4.91 7.39
C VAL A 21 -16.18 6.11 6.68
N VAL A 22 -17.05 6.86 7.34
CA VAL A 22 -17.63 8.09 6.79
C VAL A 22 -16.62 9.24 6.81
N THR A 23 -15.80 9.28 7.86
CA THR A 23 -14.83 10.36 8.08
C THR A 23 -13.37 9.95 7.83
N GLY A 24 -13.12 8.66 7.64
CA GLY A 24 -11.76 8.10 7.56
C GLY A 24 -11.01 8.09 8.90
N ARG A 25 -11.70 8.41 10.00
CA ARG A 25 -11.06 8.56 11.30
C ARG A 25 -10.78 7.20 11.94
N LEU A 26 -9.52 6.97 12.26
CA LEU A 26 -9.06 5.83 13.05
C LEU A 26 -9.34 6.11 14.54
N LEU A 27 -10.20 5.30 15.17
CA LEU A 27 -10.64 5.45 16.55
C LEU A 27 -9.76 4.67 17.53
N GLU A 28 -9.33 3.49 17.12
CA GLU A 28 -8.44 2.62 17.89
C GLU A 28 -7.44 1.98 16.93
N ARG A 29 -6.20 1.77 17.37
CA ARG A 29 -5.14 1.16 16.59
C ARG A 29 -4.35 0.15 17.41
N VAL A 30 -4.16 -1.04 16.85
CA VAL A 30 -3.35 -2.10 17.42
C VAL A 30 -2.38 -2.63 16.37
N GLN A 31 -1.27 -3.20 16.81
CA GLN A 31 -0.24 -3.71 15.88
C GLN A 31 0.55 -4.84 16.53
N VAL A 32 0.91 -5.84 15.70
CA VAL A 32 1.80 -6.95 16.07
C VAL A 32 2.81 -7.21 14.94
N PRO A 33 3.96 -7.85 15.21
CA PRO A 33 4.86 -8.33 14.15
C PRO A 33 4.21 -9.43 13.31
N THR A 34 4.40 -9.41 11.97
CA THR A 34 3.85 -10.46 11.08
C THR A 34 4.57 -11.80 11.25
N ILE A 35 5.89 -11.84 11.22
CA ILE A 35 6.73 -13.06 11.24
C ILE A 35 6.22 -14.11 10.23
N PRO A 36 6.39 -13.90 8.91
CA PRO A 36 5.87 -14.78 7.85
C PRO A 36 6.36 -16.23 7.95
N SER A 37 7.55 -16.45 8.54
CA SER A 37 8.13 -17.78 8.74
C SER A 37 7.31 -18.71 9.65
N ARG A 38 6.33 -18.18 10.41
CA ARG A 38 5.37 -19.00 11.18
C ARG A 38 4.29 -19.66 10.30
N GLY A 39 4.22 -19.25 9.01
CA GLY A 39 3.23 -19.71 8.05
C GLY A 39 1.91 -18.96 8.11
N GLY A 40 1.16 -19.00 7.01
CA GLY A 40 -0.07 -18.22 6.83
C GLY A 40 -1.15 -18.49 7.88
N ARG A 41 -1.29 -19.72 8.34
CA ARG A 41 -2.27 -20.08 9.40
C ARG A 41 -2.01 -19.34 10.71
N ALA A 42 -0.74 -19.19 11.11
CA ALA A 42 -0.40 -18.47 12.34
C ALA A 42 -0.62 -16.96 12.18
N VAL A 43 -0.28 -16.41 11.01
CA VAL A 43 -0.54 -15.00 10.70
C VAL A 43 -2.05 -14.72 10.65
N LEU A 44 -2.83 -15.63 10.11
CA LEU A 44 -4.30 -15.52 10.07
C LEU A 44 -4.92 -15.55 11.46
N ALA A 45 -4.39 -16.38 12.37
CA ALA A 45 -4.82 -16.39 13.76
C ALA A 45 -4.56 -15.04 14.44
N ASP A 46 -3.39 -14.41 14.21
CA ASP A 46 -3.13 -13.06 14.72
C ASP A 46 -4.13 -12.03 14.17
N CYS A 47 -4.51 -12.15 12.88
CA CYS A 47 -5.52 -11.26 12.28
C CYS A 47 -6.89 -11.46 12.96
N ALA A 48 -7.31 -12.70 13.22
CA ALA A 48 -8.57 -13.00 13.89
C ALA A 48 -8.59 -12.48 15.33
N ASP A 49 -7.48 -12.63 16.05
CA ASP A 49 -7.35 -12.11 17.43
C ASP A 49 -7.41 -10.58 17.46
N LEU A 50 -6.75 -9.89 16.51
CA LEU A 50 -6.82 -8.44 16.42
C LEU A 50 -8.22 -7.95 16.04
N ALA A 51 -8.89 -8.65 15.10
CA ALA A 51 -10.27 -8.37 14.72
C ALA A 51 -11.22 -8.47 15.92
N ALA A 52 -11.14 -9.58 16.66
CA ALA A 52 -11.98 -9.82 17.83
C ALA A 52 -11.80 -8.73 18.90
N ARG A 53 -10.56 -8.29 19.17
CA ARG A 53 -10.26 -7.18 20.10
C ARG A 53 -10.87 -5.87 19.68
N LEU A 54 -11.08 -5.64 18.39
CA LEU A 54 -11.66 -4.41 17.82
C LEU A 54 -13.18 -4.52 17.59
N GLY A 55 -13.83 -5.60 18.05
CA GLY A 55 -15.28 -5.78 17.99
C GLY A 55 -15.80 -6.37 16.70
N ALA A 56 -15.01 -7.16 15.98
CA ALA A 56 -15.37 -7.77 14.71
C ALA A 56 -16.65 -8.61 14.74
N GLY A 57 -16.99 -9.25 15.88
CA GLY A 57 -18.22 -10.06 16.00
C GLY A 57 -19.50 -9.31 15.65
N GLU A 58 -19.53 -7.98 15.75
CA GLU A 58 -20.67 -7.11 15.43
C GLU A 58 -20.39 -6.19 14.22
N LEU A 59 -19.14 -6.09 13.78
CA LEU A 59 -18.69 -5.14 12.75
C LEU A 59 -18.15 -5.85 11.51
N PRO A 60 -18.34 -5.29 10.32
CA PRO A 60 -17.69 -5.79 9.11
C PRO A 60 -16.17 -5.60 9.19
N VAL A 61 -15.42 -6.52 8.60
CA VAL A 61 -13.96 -6.55 8.60
C VAL A 61 -13.43 -6.49 7.17
N GLY A 62 -12.52 -5.56 6.92
CA GLY A 62 -11.70 -5.53 5.73
C GLY A 62 -10.29 -6.02 6.03
N LEU A 63 -9.79 -6.92 5.20
CA LEU A 63 -8.48 -7.51 5.32
C LEU A 63 -7.64 -7.14 4.10
N GLY A 64 -6.73 -6.18 4.26
CA GLY A 64 -5.70 -5.82 3.29
C GLY A 64 -4.50 -6.76 3.44
N ILE A 65 -4.07 -7.39 2.35
CA ILE A 65 -2.93 -8.31 2.37
C ILE A 65 -1.86 -7.89 1.37
N CYS A 66 -0.60 -8.13 1.71
CA CYS A 66 0.56 -7.82 0.86
C CYS A 66 0.73 -8.81 -0.31
N GLU A 67 -0.36 -9.31 -0.85
CA GLU A 67 -0.42 -10.24 -1.96
C GLU A 67 -1.38 -9.73 -3.04
N LEU A 68 -1.33 -10.36 -4.22
CA LEU A 68 -2.35 -10.14 -5.24
C LEU A 68 -3.68 -10.69 -4.76
N VAL A 69 -4.75 -9.91 -4.93
CA VAL A 69 -6.13 -10.35 -4.70
C VAL A 69 -6.89 -10.30 -6.01
N GLY A 70 -7.42 -11.44 -6.41
CA GLY A 70 -8.19 -11.61 -7.65
C GLY A 70 -9.55 -10.88 -7.60
N LEU A 71 -10.22 -10.83 -8.75
CA LEU A 71 -11.57 -10.24 -8.85
C LEU A 71 -12.62 -11.05 -8.08
N ASP A 72 -12.32 -12.29 -7.74
CA ASP A 72 -13.13 -13.18 -6.90
C ASP A 72 -12.94 -12.95 -5.39
N GLY A 73 -12.10 -11.98 -5.02
CA GLY A 73 -11.79 -11.66 -3.63
C GLY A 73 -10.90 -12.69 -2.93
N ARG A 74 -10.16 -13.51 -3.68
CA ARG A 74 -9.24 -14.51 -3.13
C ARG A 74 -7.78 -14.13 -3.35
N PRO A 75 -6.85 -14.57 -2.48
CA PRO A 75 -5.43 -14.41 -2.75
C PRO A 75 -5.05 -15.07 -4.07
N ALA A 76 -4.36 -14.32 -4.94
CA ALA A 76 -3.88 -14.79 -6.24
C ALA A 76 -2.35 -14.98 -6.26
N SER A 77 -1.66 -14.62 -5.20
CA SER A 77 -0.25 -14.91 -4.95
C SER A 77 -0.01 -15.35 -3.50
N ALA A 78 1.20 -15.83 -3.20
CA ALA A 78 1.64 -16.20 -1.86
C ALA A 78 3.17 -16.01 -1.77
N ASP A 79 3.62 -14.82 -2.17
CA ASP A 79 5.06 -14.53 -2.30
C ASP A 79 5.69 -14.14 -0.95
N THR A 80 4.91 -13.49 -0.10
CA THR A 80 5.36 -13.05 1.23
C THR A 80 4.83 -13.96 2.33
N ILE A 81 3.55 -14.33 2.26
CA ILE A 81 2.86 -15.16 3.25
C ILE A 81 2.13 -16.28 2.52
N GLU A 82 2.33 -17.51 2.98
CA GLU A 82 1.69 -18.68 2.38
C GLU A 82 0.20 -18.75 2.76
N TRP A 83 -0.64 -18.28 1.86
CA TRP A 83 -2.10 -18.25 2.02
C TRP A 83 -2.83 -19.38 1.29
N ARG A 84 -2.11 -20.17 0.47
CA ARG A 84 -2.74 -21.25 -0.30
C ARG A 84 -3.50 -22.19 0.63
N ASP A 85 -4.64 -22.61 0.16
CA ASP A 85 -5.54 -23.53 0.88
C ASP A 85 -6.12 -22.98 2.20
N LEU A 86 -6.00 -21.66 2.44
CA LEU A 86 -6.64 -21.00 3.57
C LEU A 86 -7.87 -20.21 3.13
N ASP A 87 -8.97 -20.40 3.82
CA ASP A 87 -10.14 -19.51 3.70
C ASP A 87 -9.99 -18.36 4.71
N LEU A 88 -9.44 -17.24 4.23
CA LEU A 88 -9.13 -16.11 5.08
C LEU A 88 -10.40 -15.44 5.62
N ALA A 89 -11.45 -15.42 4.82
CA ALA A 89 -12.70 -14.77 5.23
C ALA A 89 -13.40 -15.56 6.33
N SER A 90 -13.46 -16.89 6.20
CA SER A 90 -14.14 -17.75 7.18
C SER A 90 -13.38 -17.88 8.52
N ALA A 91 -12.10 -17.49 8.55
CA ALA A 91 -11.30 -17.57 9.78
C ALA A 91 -11.54 -16.41 10.76
N ILE A 92 -12.21 -15.34 10.31
CA ILE A 92 -12.51 -14.17 11.12
C ILE A 92 -14.01 -14.17 11.42
N GLU A 93 -14.37 -14.21 12.69
CA GLU A 93 -15.77 -14.13 13.12
C GLU A 93 -16.28 -12.68 12.96
N ALA A 94 -17.05 -12.45 11.88
CA ALA A 94 -17.60 -11.15 11.55
C ALA A 94 -18.86 -11.30 10.68
N PRO A 95 -19.80 -10.33 10.69
CA PRO A 95 -20.97 -10.34 9.80
C PRO A 95 -20.60 -10.34 8.30
N ARG A 96 -19.45 -9.76 7.98
CA ARG A 96 -18.89 -9.71 6.63
C ARG A 96 -17.37 -9.57 6.71
N VAL A 97 -16.64 -10.34 5.91
CA VAL A 97 -15.19 -10.19 5.72
C VAL A 97 -14.92 -9.98 4.24
N VAL A 98 -14.14 -8.94 3.91
CA VAL A 98 -13.75 -8.62 2.54
C VAL A 98 -12.24 -8.54 2.45
N LEU A 99 -11.65 -9.27 1.49
CA LEU A 99 -10.23 -9.19 1.19
C LEU A 99 -9.96 -8.13 0.12
N GLU A 100 -8.83 -7.46 0.29
CA GLU A 100 -8.29 -6.55 -0.72
C GLU A 100 -6.74 -6.59 -0.68
N SER A 101 -6.10 -6.22 -1.78
CA SER A 101 -4.66 -5.96 -1.78
C SER A 101 -4.37 -4.70 -0.95
N ASP A 102 -3.30 -4.72 -0.16
CA ASP A 102 -2.87 -3.61 0.69
C ASP A 102 -2.71 -2.29 -0.07
N VAL A 103 -2.10 -2.33 -1.27
CA VAL A 103 -1.92 -1.14 -2.10
C VAL A 103 -3.25 -0.58 -2.62
N ARG A 104 -4.22 -1.44 -3.01
CA ARG A 104 -5.54 -0.96 -3.44
C ARG A 104 -6.35 -0.42 -2.27
N ALA A 105 -6.26 -1.05 -1.10
CA ALA A 105 -6.86 -0.54 0.11
C ALA A 105 -6.32 0.85 0.46
N ALA A 106 -5.00 1.02 0.52
CA ALA A 106 -4.39 2.31 0.80
C ALA A 106 -4.72 3.37 -0.27
N ALA A 107 -4.74 3.00 -1.56
CA ALA A 107 -5.14 3.88 -2.65
C ALA A 107 -6.61 4.36 -2.52
N LEU A 108 -7.52 3.47 -2.09
CA LEU A 108 -8.91 3.82 -1.82
C LEU A 108 -9.02 4.85 -0.69
N ALA A 109 -8.29 4.67 0.39
CA ALA A 109 -8.27 5.62 1.50
C ALA A 109 -7.71 6.99 1.07
N GLU A 110 -6.62 7.01 0.31
CA GLU A 110 -6.03 8.25 -0.23
C GLU A 110 -6.97 8.96 -1.21
N SER A 111 -7.80 8.23 -1.95
CA SER A 111 -8.80 8.81 -2.85
C SER A 111 -9.93 9.52 -2.10
N ALA A 112 -10.28 9.02 -0.93
CA ALA A 112 -11.41 9.55 -0.15
C ALA A 112 -10.97 10.65 0.83
N PHE A 113 -9.83 10.47 1.50
CA PHE A 113 -9.45 11.28 2.66
C PHE A 113 -8.02 11.82 2.58
N GLY A 114 -7.25 11.45 1.56
CA GLY A 114 -5.84 11.78 1.48
C GLY A 114 -5.45 12.69 0.31
N ALA A 115 -4.21 12.55 -0.12
CA ALA A 115 -3.60 13.39 -1.16
C ALA A 115 -4.22 13.18 -2.56
N GLY A 116 -4.92 12.07 -2.79
CA GLY A 116 -5.66 11.78 -4.02
C GLY A 116 -7.11 12.31 -4.03
N ALA A 117 -7.59 12.91 -2.93
CA ALA A 117 -8.98 13.35 -2.83
C ALA A 117 -9.33 14.42 -3.87
N GLY A 118 -10.42 14.19 -4.61
CA GLY A 118 -10.89 15.09 -5.68
C GLY A 118 -10.03 15.10 -6.95
N ARG A 119 -9.08 14.17 -7.08
CA ARG A 119 -8.17 14.02 -8.24
C ARG A 119 -8.44 12.72 -8.98
N SER A 120 -8.62 12.78 -10.30
CA SER A 120 -8.88 11.59 -11.15
C SER A 120 -8.39 11.85 -12.58
N PRO A 121 -7.71 10.86 -13.20
CA PRO A 121 -7.10 9.72 -12.53
C PRO A 121 -5.91 10.13 -11.65
N PHE A 122 -5.54 9.31 -10.67
CA PHE A 122 -4.27 9.49 -9.97
C PHE A 122 -3.53 8.16 -9.78
N LEU A 123 -2.21 8.23 -9.64
CA LEU A 123 -1.36 7.08 -9.41
C LEU A 123 -0.92 7.05 -7.94
N PHE A 124 -1.33 6.04 -7.21
CA PHE A 124 -0.82 5.75 -5.87
C PHE A 124 0.34 4.76 -5.98
N VAL A 125 1.46 5.08 -5.34
CA VAL A 125 2.66 4.25 -5.35
C VAL A 125 3.11 4.02 -3.91
N ILE A 126 3.25 2.78 -3.52
CA ILE A 126 3.78 2.42 -2.21
C ILE A 126 5.21 1.89 -2.36
N VAL A 127 6.13 2.46 -1.60
CA VAL A 127 7.54 2.02 -1.53
C VAL A 127 7.88 1.74 -0.08
N GLY A 128 7.84 0.46 0.26
CA GLY A 128 8.11 -0.07 1.59
C GLY A 128 9.11 -1.22 1.50
N THR A 129 8.80 -2.36 2.08
CA THR A 129 9.58 -3.60 1.93
C THR A 129 9.67 -4.02 0.46
N GLY A 130 8.58 -3.86 -0.29
CA GLY A 130 8.47 -3.99 -1.74
C GLY A 130 8.10 -2.64 -2.39
N ALA A 131 7.77 -2.68 -3.69
CA ALA A 131 7.26 -1.55 -4.45
C ALA A 131 6.05 -1.96 -5.29
N SER A 132 4.94 -1.22 -5.14
CA SER A 132 3.68 -1.47 -5.84
C SER A 132 3.03 -0.16 -6.26
N ALA A 133 2.14 -0.20 -7.25
CA ALA A 133 1.37 0.96 -7.66
C ALA A 133 -0.08 0.59 -7.95
N CYS A 134 -0.97 1.56 -7.81
CA CYS A 134 -2.38 1.42 -8.13
C CYS A 134 -2.85 2.68 -8.86
N LEU A 135 -3.42 2.50 -10.06
CA LEU A 135 -4.15 3.57 -10.72
C LEU A 135 -5.53 3.71 -10.06
N VAL A 136 -5.92 4.93 -9.73
CA VAL A 136 -7.26 5.22 -9.22
C VAL A 136 -7.99 6.09 -10.25
N VAL A 137 -9.17 5.64 -10.65
CA VAL A 137 -10.03 6.34 -11.62
C VAL A 137 -11.39 6.55 -10.95
N ASP A 138 -11.85 7.80 -10.94
CA ASP A 138 -13.13 8.21 -10.35
C ASP A 138 -13.31 7.71 -8.90
N GLY A 139 -12.23 7.85 -8.13
CA GLY A 139 -12.20 7.44 -6.72
C GLY A 139 -12.10 5.94 -6.47
N ARG A 140 -11.96 5.12 -7.53
CA ARG A 140 -11.92 3.66 -7.45
C ARG A 140 -10.57 3.12 -7.90
N PRO A 141 -9.90 2.31 -7.07
CA PRO A 141 -8.71 1.58 -7.48
C PRO A 141 -9.00 0.68 -8.69
N TYR A 142 -8.18 0.80 -9.74
CA TYR A 142 -8.34 0.01 -10.95
C TYR A 142 -7.75 -1.39 -10.75
N PRO A 143 -8.58 -2.45 -10.77
CA PRO A 143 -8.10 -3.79 -10.48
C PRO A 143 -7.41 -4.46 -11.68
N GLY A 144 -7.61 -3.96 -12.90
CA GLY A 144 -7.23 -4.64 -14.13
C GLY A 144 -8.14 -5.82 -14.47
N ALA A 145 -7.82 -6.51 -15.54
CA ALA A 145 -8.62 -7.62 -16.05
C ALA A 145 -8.64 -8.87 -15.14
N ARG A 146 -7.68 -8.98 -14.23
CA ARG A 146 -7.47 -10.17 -13.37
C ARG A 146 -7.21 -9.83 -11.90
N GLY A 147 -7.40 -8.58 -11.47
CA GLY A 147 -7.04 -8.14 -10.13
C GLY A 147 -5.52 -7.91 -9.92
N GLN A 148 -4.73 -7.86 -10.98
CA GLN A 148 -3.27 -7.83 -10.91
C GLN A 148 -2.63 -6.48 -11.29
N ALA A 149 -3.43 -5.42 -11.49
CA ALA A 149 -2.96 -4.10 -11.92
C ALA A 149 -2.34 -3.28 -10.75
N ILE A 150 -1.50 -3.91 -9.95
CA ILE A 150 -0.84 -3.31 -8.79
C ILE A 150 0.68 -3.53 -8.78
N THR A 151 1.19 -4.32 -9.70
CA THR A 151 2.62 -4.63 -9.75
C THR A 151 3.31 -3.56 -10.58
N LEU A 152 4.28 -2.85 -10.00
CA LEU A 152 5.21 -1.99 -10.76
C LEU A 152 6.12 -2.83 -11.69
N GLY A 153 5.75 -4.04 -11.80
CA GLY A 153 6.20 -5.04 -12.74
C GLY A 153 7.66 -5.26 -12.65
N ALA A 154 8.00 -6.20 -12.11
CA ALA A 154 9.23 -6.77 -12.38
C ALA A 154 10.38 -6.47 -11.46
N PRO A 155 11.11 -7.46 -11.32
CA PRO A 155 12.32 -7.54 -10.54
C PRO A 155 13.29 -6.35 -10.60
N PRO A 156 13.39 -5.54 -11.67
CA PRO A 156 14.35 -4.43 -11.63
C PRO A 156 14.02 -3.35 -10.59
N VAL A 157 12.77 -2.87 -10.56
CA VAL A 157 12.40 -1.76 -9.65
C VAL A 157 12.42 -2.21 -8.20
N GLU A 158 11.83 -3.35 -7.92
CA GLU A 158 11.75 -3.86 -6.55
C GLU A 158 13.13 -4.25 -5.98
N ARG A 159 14.03 -4.74 -6.86
CA ARG A 159 15.41 -5.08 -6.47
C ARG A 159 16.31 -3.89 -6.19
N ILE A 160 15.92 -2.68 -6.60
CA ILE A 160 16.75 -1.48 -6.47
C ILE A 160 16.02 -0.41 -5.63
N ALA A 161 14.74 -0.20 -5.87
CA ALA A 161 13.97 0.88 -5.28
C ALA A 161 13.09 0.47 -4.10
N SER A 162 13.19 -0.76 -3.59
CA SER A 162 12.49 -1.16 -2.36
C SER A 162 13.34 -0.93 -1.12
N GLY A 163 12.68 -0.77 0.03
CA GLY A 163 13.38 -0.61 1.31
C GLY A 163 14.26 -1.81 1.65
N ARG A 164 13.83 -3.04 1.30
CA ARG A 164 14.64 -4.25 1.45
C ARG A 164 15.90 -4.20 0.60
N ALA A 165 15.76 -3.82 -0.66
CA ALA A 165 16.89 -3.73 -1.58
C ALA A 165 17.89 -2.65 -1.14
N LEU A 166 17.39 -1.51 -0.70
CA LEU A 166 18.21 -0.40 -0.22
C LEU A 166 19.01 -0.79 1.04
N ALA A 167 18.37 -1.42 2.02
CA ALA A 167 19.01 -1.90 3.23
C ALA A 167 20.10 -2.95 2.91
N GLN A 168 19.78 -3.91 2.03
CA GLN A 168 20.72 -4.94 1.58
C GLN A 168 21.94 -4.34 0.86
N ALA A 169 21.74 -3.36 -0.03
CA ALA A 169 22.82 -2.67 -0.75
C ALA A 169 23.76 -1.89 0.19
N ALA A 170 23.23 -1.37 1.29
CA ALA A 170 23.99 -0.67 2.32
C ALA A 170 24.64 -1.63 3.36
N GLY A 171 24.31 -2.93 3.34
CA GLY A 171 24.73 -3.88 4.38
C GLY A 171 24.07 -3.65 5.74
N LEU A 172 22.89 -3.04 5.76
CA LEU A 172 22.09 -2.72 6.95
C LEU A 172 20.83 -3.57 7.01
N GLU A 173 20.18 -3.62 8.17
CA GLU A 173 18.93 -4.38 8.35
C GLU A 173 17.68 -3.59 7.93
N ARG A 174 17.74 -2.26 8.05
CA ARG A 174 16.58 -1.39 7.87
C ARG A 174 16.86 -0.24 6.92
N ALA A 175 15.89 0.07 6.05
CA ALA A 175 15.98 1.20 5.14
C ALA A 175 16.02 2.56 5.88
N GLU A 176 15.39 2.65 7.04
CA GLU A 176 15.41 3.86 7.86
C GLU A 176 16.84 4.23 8.32
N ASP A 177 17.67 3.22 8.60
CA ASP A 177 19.06 3.44 9.00
C ASP A 177 19.89 3.93 7.81
N VAL A 178 19.58 3.45 6.58
CA VAL A 178 20.21 3.95 5.34
C VAL A 178 19.83 5.40 5.09
N LEU A 179 18.56 5.76 5.26
CA LEU A 179 18.07 7.12 5.08
C LEU A 179 18.62 8.11 6.11
N ALA A 180 18.97 7.63 7.30
CA ALA A 180 19.50 8.45 8.39
C ALA A 180 21.01 8.77 8.23
N ASP A 181 21.75 8.00 7.44
CA ASP A 181 23.18 8.16 7.26
C ASP A 181 23.52 8.79 5.90
N PRO A 182 24.04 10.04 5.87
CA PRO A 182 24.45 10.72 4.64
C PRO A 182 25.49 9.95 3.80
N ALA A 183 26.24 9.03 4.39
CA ALA A 183 27.21 8.20 3.67
C ALA A 183 26.51 7.33 2.59
N HIS A 184 25.21 7.05 2.75
CA HIS A 184 24.42 6.26 1.84
C HIS A 184 23.58 7.07 0.83
N ASP A 185 23.72 8.40 0.81
CA ASP A 185 22.93 9.28 -0.09
C ASP A 185 23.05 8.86 -1.59
N GLY A 186 24.21 8.36 -2.01
CA GLY A 186 24.40 7.82 -3.36
C GLY A 186 23.51 6.61 -3.67
N LEU A 187 23.29 5.71 -2.71
CA LEU A 187 22.39 4.56 -2.85
C LEU A 187 20.94 5.02 -2.86
N VAL A 188 20.59 5.98 -2.01
CA VAL A 188 19.23 6.56 -1.93
C VAL A 188 18.87 7.23 -3.26
N ARG A 189 19.78 8.01 -3.85
CA ARG A 189 19.59 8.64 -5.16
C ARG A 189 19.46 7.61 -6.28
N ALA A 190 20.29 6.58 -6.29
CA ALA A 190 20.20 5.52 -7.30
C ALA A 190 18.84 4.80 -7.25
N ALA A 191 18.38 4.46 -6.05
CA ALA A 191 17.07 3.84 -5.86
C ALA A 191 15.92 4.78 -6.30
N ALA A 192 16.00 6.05 -5.95
CA ALA A 192 15.02 7.06 -6.36
C ALA A 192 14.99 7.26 -7.89
N TRP A 193 16.15 7.23 -8.54
CA TRP A 193 16.27 7.32 -9.99
C TRP A 193 15.59 6.17 -10.70
N GLU A 194 15.80 4.93 -10.26
CA GLU A 194 15.14 3.75 -10.85
C GLU A 194 13.60 3.84 -10.73
N LEU A 195 13.10 4.29 -9.58
CA LEU A 195 11.67 4.53 -9.43
C LEU A 195 11.20 5.64 -10.37
N ALA A 196 11.95 6.73 -10.48
CA ALA A 196 11.63 7.87 -11.33
C ALA A 196 11.49 7.48 -12.82
N GLN A 197 12.34 6.56 -13.32
CA GLN A 197 12.24 6.04 -14.69
C GLN A 197 10.89 5.38 -14.94
N VAL A 198 10.44 4.54 -14.03
CA VAL A 198 9.15 3.85 -14.16
C VAL A 198 7.99 4.82 -14.03
N LEU A 199 8.06 5.76 -13.08
CA LEU A 199 7.03 6.78 -12.92
C LEU A 199 6.93 7.69 -14.15
N GLY A 200 8.05 8.02 -14.79
CA GLY A 200 8.06 8.80 -16.05
C GLY A 200 7.30 8.06 -17.15
N VAL A 201 7.52 6.77 -17.32
CA VAL A 201 6.77 5.94 -18.30
C VAL A 201 5.28 5.92 -17.98
N LEU A 202 4.94 5.65 -16.71
CA LEU A 202 3.55 5.59 -16.28
C LEU A 202 2.85 6.94 -16.39
N ALA A 203 3.50 8.04 -16.02
CA ALA A 203 2.95 9.38 -16.14
C ALA A 203 2.66 9.75 -17.58
N ASN A 204 3.60 9.51 -18.50
CA ASN A 204 3.39 9.77 -19.93
C ASN A 204 2.27 8.90 -20.54
N ALA A 205 2.05 7.68 -20.02
CA ALA A 205 1.07 6.75 -20.56
C ALA A 205 -0.34 6.92 -19.94
N LEU A 206 -0.41 7.30 -18.67
CA LEU A 206 -1.65 7.34 -17.90
C LEU A 206 -2.19 8.76 -17.67
N ASP A 207 -1.34 9.78 -17.85
CA ASP A 207 -1.65 11.19 -17.63
C ASP A 207 -2.39 11.44 -16.30
N PRO A 208 -1.82 11.07 -15.15
CA PRO A 208 -2.48 11.20 -13.87
C PRO A 208 -2.49 12.67 -13.42
N ALA A 209 -3.56 13.08 -12.74
CA ALA A 209 -3.66 14.42 -12.13
C ALA A 209 -2.68 14.63 -10.96
N VAL A 210 -2.22 13.55 -10.33
CA VAL A 210 -1.22 13.56 -9.26
C VAL A 210 -0.60 12.16 -9.13
N ILE A 211 0.63 12.09 -8.64
CA ILE A 211 1.27 10.87 -8.14
C ILE A 211 1.37 10.99 -6.61
N VAL A 212 0.90 9.99 -5.87
CA VAL A 212 0.98 9.94 -4.41
C VAL A 212 1.93 8.83 -3.98
N LEU A 213 3.01 9.18 -3.29
CA LEU A 213 3.99 8.23 -2.76
C LEU A 213 3.69 7.90 -1.29
N GLY A 214 3.47 6.63 -1.01
CA GLY A 214 3.29 6.05 0.32
C GLY A 214 4.38 5.03 0.67
N GLY A 215 4.20 4.37 1.83
CA GLY A 215 5.19 3.44 2.38
C GLY A 215 6.34 4.13 3.09
N GLY A 216 7.12 3.38 3.86
CA GLY A 216 8.19 3.95 4.70
C GLY A 216 9.25 4.72 3.90
N LEU A 217 9.70 4.16 2.79
CA LEU A 217 10.69 4.80 1.91
C LEU A 217 10.05 5.93 1.09
N GLY A 218 8.86 5.69 0.48
CA GLY A 218 8.16 6.69 -0.34
C GLY A 218 7.71 7.93 0.44
N ALA A 219 7.41 7.77 1.73
CA ALA A 219 7.04 8.88 2.62
C ALA A 219 8.25 9.73 3.06
N ALA A 220 9.48 9.21 2.97
CA ALA A 220 10.69 9.92 3.38
C ALA A 220 10.94 11.15 2.48
N PRO A 221 11.01 12.38 3.04
CA PRO A 221 11.08 13.59 2.22
C PRO A 221 12.31 13.64 1.30
N GLY A 222 13.47 13.20 1.77
CA GLY A 222 14.71 13.16 0.97
C GLY A 222 14.61 12.22 -0.21
N PHE A 223 14.12 10.99 -0.01
CA PHE A 223 13.88 10.03 -1.09
C PHE A 223 12.87 10.58 -2.10
N ARG A 224 11.74 11.12 -1.62
CA ARG A 224 10.71 11.70 -2.50
C ARG A 224 11.25 12.85 -3.34
N GLN A 225 12.09 13.73 -2.77
CA GLN A 225 12.70 14.82 -3.52
C GLN A 225 13.60 14.29 -4.65
N HIS A 226 14.40 13.27 -4.40
CA HIS A 226 15.22 12.64 -5.44
C HIS A 226 14.37 11.97 -6.54
N VAL A 227 13.21 11.40 -6.19
CA VAL A 227 12.26 10.88 -7.18
C VAL A 227 11.72 12.02 -8.04
N VAL A 228 11.33 13.16 -7.44
CA VAL A 228 10.85 14.34 -8.18
C VAL A 228 11.91 14.85 -9.14
N ASP A 229 13.14 15.04 -8.67
CA ASP A 229 14.26 15.54 -9.47
C ASP A 229 14.57 14.62 -10.67
N GLY A 230 14.45 13.32 -10.49
CA GLY A 230 14.66 12.33 -11.54
C GLY A 230 13.48 12.17 -12.51
N PHE A 231 12.26 12.36 -12.03
CA PHE A 231 11.02 12.09 -12.76
C PHE A 231 10.59 13.25 -13.68
N LEU A 232 10.65 14.49 -13.19
CA LEU A 232 10.17 15.65 -13.96
C LEU A 232 10.82 15.81 -15.36
N PRO A 233 12.15 15.58 -15.51
CA PRO A 233 12.79 15.65 -16.83
C PRO A 233 12.35 14.57 -17.82
N LEU A 234 11.65 13.52 -17.36
CA LEU A 234 11.21 12.40 -18.19
C LEU A 234 9.81 12.60 -18.76
N LEU A 235 9.11 13.66 -18.35
CA LEU A 235 7.80 14.00 -18.91
C LEU A 235 7.96 14.44 -20.36
N ALA A 236 7.26 13.76 -21.27
CA ALA A 236 7.32 14.03 -22.71
C ALA A 236 6.68 15.38 -23.06
N TYR A 237 5.71 15.82 -22.28
CA TYR A 237 4.97 17.06 -22.44
C TYR A 237 4.93 17.81 -21.12
N PRO A 238 5.14 19.13 -21.12
CA PRO A 238 4.92 19.93 -19.92
C PRO A 238 3.44 19.85 -19.54
N ALA A 239 3.18 19.45 -18.31
CA ALA A 239 1.82 19.47 -17.76
C ALA A 239 1.46 20.91 -17.34
N GLU A 240 0.24 21.35 -17.66
CA GLU A 240 -0.33 22.62 -17.22
C GLU A 240 -1.70 22.36 -16.55
N PRO A 241 -1.80 22.36 -15.21
CA PRO A 241 -0.75 22.65 -14.23
C PRO A 241 0.32 21.56 -14.16
N PRO A 242 1.51 21.83 -13.57
CA PRO A 242 2.56 20.84 -13.40
C PRO A 242 2.08 19.61 -12.66
N LEU A 243 2.56 18.43 -13.07
CA LEU A 243 2.23 17.17 -12.40
C LEU A 243 2.89 17.12 -11.02
N ASP A 244 2.08 17.12 -9.97
CA ASP A 244 2.53 17.01 -8.60
C ASP A 244 2.89 15.56 -8.25
N LEU A 245 3.95 15.41 -7.44
CA LEU A 245 4.29 14.17 -6.76
C LEU A 245 4.25 14.43 -5.24
N LEU A 246 3.21 13.94 -4.58
CA LEU A 246 2.90 14.21 -3.19
C LEU A 246 3.22 13.00 -2.29
N GLY A 247 3.47 13.24 -1.02
CA GLY A 247 3.47 12.18 -0.02
C GLY A 247 2.05 11.77 0.36
N SER A 248 1.88 10.48 0.71
CA SER A 248 0.65 9.96 1.31
C SER A 248 0.25 10.81 2.53
N ALA A 249 -1.00 11.23 2.59
CA ALA A 249 -1.52 12.00 3.71
C ALA A 249 -1.94 11.12 4.89
N LEU A 250 -2.35 9.87 4.61
CA LEU A 250 -2.75 8.91 5.64
C LEU A 250 -1.57 8.06 6.16
N GLY A 251 -0.44 8.09 5.45
CA GLY A 251 0.77 7.40 5.87
C GLY A 251 0.55 5.91 6.15
N ALA A 252 1.00 5.46 7.32
CA ALA A 252 0.91 4.06 7.72
C ALA A 252 -0.51 3.57 8.04
N ASP A 253 -1.47 4.47 8.17
CA ASP A 253 -2.86 4.12 8.52
C ASP A 253 -3.76 3.98 7.28
N GLY A 254 -3.27 4.38 6.09
CA GLY A 254 -4.02 4.29 4.84
C GLY A 254 -4.49 2.88 4.51
N GLY A 255 -3.67 1.85 4.75
CA GLY A 255 -4.03 0.45 4.56
C GLY A 255 -5.19 0.02 5.47
N ILE A 256 -5.15 0.41 6.76
CA ILE A 256 -6.21 0.11 7.73
C ILE A 256 -7.52 0.78 7.32
N VAL A 257 -7.46 2.09 7.04
CA VAL A 257 -8.65 2.88 6.67
C VAL A 257 -9.28 2.34 5.39
N GLY A 258 -8.47 2.06 4.37
CA GLY A 258 -8.94 1.54 3.09
C GLY A 258 -9.51 0.13 3.19
N ALA A 259 -8.89 -0.75 3.98
CA ALA A 259 -9.44 -2.08 4.26
C ALA A 259 -10.81 -1.97 4.93
N ALA A 260 -10.96 -1.14 5.97
CA ALA A 260 -12.26 -0.90 6.61
C ALA A 260 -13.32 -0.35 5.64
N MET A 261 -12.94 0.57 4.75
CA MET A 261 -13.84 1.08 3.71
C MET A 261 -14.33 -0.04 2.77
N ARG A 262 -13.45 -0.96 2.37
CA ARG A 262 -13.81 -2.11 1.53
C ARG A 262 -14.84 -3.02 2.19
N ALA A 263 -14.82 -3.15 3.52
CA ALA A 263 -15.76 -3.98 4.26
C ALA A 263 -17.21 -3.50 4.14
N VAL A 264 -17.44 -2.20 3.91
CA VAL A 264 -18.78 -1.58 3.87
C VAL A 264 -19.21 -1.16 2.46
N THR A 265 -18.32 -1.21 1.47
CA THR A 265 -18.66 -0.93 0.07
C THR A 265 -18.99 -2.21 -0.66
N ASP A 266 -20.04 -2.19 -1.49
CA ASP A 266 -20.27 -3.21 -2.49
C ASP A 266 -19.26 -3.04 -3.63
N GLY A 267 -18.71 -4.15 -4.11
CA GLY A 267 -17.61 -4.22 -5.06
C GLY A 267 -17.83 -3.53 -6.39
#